data_b0f584a20a8d3dac82fe850f683103ca
#
_entry.id   b0f584a20a8d3dac82fe850f683103ca
#
_cell.length_a   1.000
_cell.length_b   1.000
_cell.length_c   1.000
_cell.angle_alpha   90.00
_cell.angle_beta   90.00
_cell.angle_gamma   90.00
#
_symmetry.space_group_name_H-M   'P 1'
#
loop_
_entity.id
_entity.type
_entity.pdbx_description
1 polymer ?
#
loop_
_entity_poly.entity_id
_entity_poly.type
_entity_poly.pdbx_seq_one_letter_code
_entity_poly.pdbx_strand_id
1 'polypeptide(L)'
;HAKRLFSAFAAQPGQILVAAIDHRGQFEHDSLNWNAATRAPAERLRGDMELLPLIAEQGLADACKDISQAGLLGTSIMLLESSQCGARINLDQLPEPPQVSMADWLCAFPSFGYLLTTDEQRLPQLLETFAARGITAAAIGNITDSRILQISQGNAEYKFYDLYTDSLTGFCR
;
A
#
# COMPACT_ATOMS: atom_id res chain seq x y z
N HIS A 1 15.26 -8.45 19.47
CA HIS A 1 15.98 -8.20 18.20
C HIS A 1 15.11 -8.63 17.02
N ALA A 2 14.84 -7.71 16.07
CA ALA A 2 14.14 -8.03 14.84
C ALA A 2 15.02 -8.97 14.00
N LYS A 3 14.42 -10.03 13.43
CA LYS A 3 15.11 -10.98 12.54
C LYS A 3 15.12 -10.49 11.09
N ARG A 4 14.09 -9.76 10.67
CA ARG A 4 13.94 -9.12 9.36
C ARG A 4 13.26 -7.76 9.52
N LEU A 5 13.57 -6.85 8.61
CA LEU A 5 12.96 -5.53 8.52
C LEU A 5 12.41 -5.33 7.12
N PHE A 6 11.31 -4.61 7.01
CA PHE A 6 10.86 -4.08 5.73
C PHE A 6 11.67 -2.85 5.33
N SER A 7 11.76 -2.66 4.01
CA SER A 7 12.37 -1.48 3.41
C SER A 7 11.52 -1.02 2.23
N ALA A 8 11.38 0.30 2.07
CA ALA A 8 10.78 0.89 0.87
C ALA A 8 11.71 0.81 -0.36
N PHE A 9 12.92 0.28 -0.23
CA PHE A 9 13.94 0.18 -1.28
C PHE A 9 14.01 -1.22 -1.92
N ALA A 10 13.09 -2.11 -1.59
CA ALA A 10 13.21 -3.53 -1.94
C ALA A 10 12.16 -4.01 -2.96
N ALA A 11 11.35 -3.12 -3.54
CA ALA A 11 10.43 -3.49 -4.60
C ALA A 11 11.20 -3.84 -5.88
N GLN A 12 10.78 -4.91 -6.57
CA GLN A 12 11.44 -5.41 -7.78
C GLN A 12 10.43 -5.64 -8.91
N PRO A 13 10.81 -5.39 -10.18
CA PRO A 13 9.98 -5.71 -11.33
C PRO A 13 9.50 -7.17 -11.31
N GLY A 14 8.24 -7.36 -11.70
CA GLY A 14 7.58 -8.67 -11.68
C GLY A 14 6.83 -9.00 -10.39
N GLN A 15 7.03 -8.23 -9.33
CA GLN A 15 6.27 -8.38 -8.08
C GLN A 15 4.85 -7.81 -8.20
N ILE A 16 3.96 -8.33 -7.37
CA ILE A 16 2.60 -7.85 -7.19
C ILE A 16 2.62 -6.74 -6.13
N LEU A 17 1.93 -5.62 -6.43
CA LEU A 17 1.68 -4.54 -5.49
C LEU A 17 0.38 -4.82 -4.73
N VAL A 18 0.45 -4.87 -3.42
CA VAL A 18 -0.67 -5.12 -2.51
C VAL A 18 -0.94 -3.86 -1.70
N ALA A 19 -2.20 -3.45 -1.61
CA ALA A 19 -2.68 -2.48 -0.63
C ALA A 19 -3.37 -3.21 0.52
N ALA A 20 -2.98 -2.92 1.75
CA ALA A 20 -3.58 -3.47 2.96
C ALA A 20 -4.02 -2.31 3.88
N ILE A 21 -5.33 -2.13 4.06
CA ILE A 21 -5.89 -0.97 4.76
C ILE A 21 -7.01 -1.42 5.72
N ASP A 22 -7.02 -0.87 6.92
CA ASP A 22 -8.11 -1.10 7.88
C ASP A 22 -9.34 -0.27 7.52
N HIS A 23 -10.36 -0.91 6.96
CA HIS A 23 -11.62 -0.27 6.58
C HIS A 23 -12.58 -0.01 7.75
N ARG A 24 -12.25 -0.43 8.98
CA ARG A 24 -13.09 -0.25 10.18
C ARG A 24 -13.02 1.16 10.77
N GLY A 25 -12.54 2.13 9.99
CA GLY A 25 -12.39 3.53 10.37
C GLY A 25 -13.49 4.43 9.83
N GLN A 26 -13.22 5.71 9.95
CA GLN A 26 -13.99 6.80 9.35
C GLN A 26 -13.08 8.01 9.16
N PHE A 27 -13.44 8.93 8.29
CA PHE A 27 -12.73 10.21 8.20
C PHE A 27 -12.89 11.03 9.47
N GLU A 28 -11.82 11.68 9.89
CA GLU A 28 -11.80 12.60 11.04
C GLU A 28 -12.17 14.01 10.59
N HIS A 29 -13.38 14.47 10.94
CA HIS A 29 -13.88 15.80 10.59
C HIS A 29 -13.72 16.11 9.08
N ASP A 30 -13.22 17.29 8.74
CA ASP A 30 -12.99 17.74 7.36
C ASP A 30 -11.59 17.36 6.85
N SER A 31 -10.99 16.27 7.36
CA SER A 31 -9.66 15.84 6.97
C SER A 31 -9.69 14.53 6.19
N LEU A 32 -8.65 14.27 5.40
CA LEU A 32 -8.45 13.00 4.70
C LEU A 32 -7.83 11.92 5.60
N ASN A 33 -7.77 12.15 6.92
CA ASN A 33 -7.33 11.16 7.89
C ASN A 33 -8.41 10.08 8.09
N TRP A 34 -8.16 8.87 7.60
CA TRP A 34 -9.00 7.71 7.84
C TRP A 34 -8.62 7.04 9.16
N ASN A 35 -9.39 7.33 10.22
CA ASN A 35 -9.09 6.88 11.57
C ASN A 35 -9.81 5.57 11.92
N ALA A 36 -9.06 4.47 11.93
CA ALA A 36 -9.48 3.16 12.41
C ALA A 36 -8.93 2.83 13.82
N ALA A 37 -8.15 3.73 14.43
CA ALA A 37 -7.38 3.44 15.63
C ALA A 37 -7.98 4.04 16.91
N THR A 38 -8.35 5.32 16.93
CA THR A 38 -8.65 6.06 18.18
C THR A 38 -9.78 5.46 19.02
N ARG A 39 -10.79 4.86 18.37
CA ARG A 39 -11.93 4.21 19.04
C ARG A 39 -11.80 2.70 19.16
N ALA A 40 -10.68 2.15 18.71
CA ALA A 40 -10.46 0.71 18.71
C ALA A 40 -10.06 0.20 20.11
N PRO A 41 -10.47 -1.00 20.50
CA PRO A 41 -9.97 -1.65 21.71
C PRO A 41 -8.44 -1.82 21.64
N ALA A 42 -7.74 -1.56 22.75
CA ALA A 42 -6.28 -1.63 22.80
C ALA A 42 -5.74 -3.02 22.43
N GLU A 43 -6.48 -4.09 22.75
CA GLU A 43 -6.12 -5.46 22.39
C GLU A 43 -6.13 -5.67 20.87
N ARG A 44 -7.14 -5.11 20.17
CA ARG A 44 -7.19 -5.13 18.71
C ARG A 44 -5.97 -4.45 18.11
N LEU A 45 -5.67 -3.23 18.57
CA LEU A 45 -4.54 -2.44 18.06
C LEU A 45 -3.20 -3.15 18.26
N ARG A 46 -2.98 -3.76 19.44
CA ARG A 46 -1.76 -4.53 19.69
C ARG A 46 -1.63 -5.68 18.71
N GLY A 47 -2.70 -6.46 18.49
CA GLY A 47 -2.69 -7.57 17.54
C GLY A 47 -2.52 -7.12 16.09
N ASP A 48 -3.08 -5.97 15.71
CA ASP A 48 -2.91 -5.41 14.36
C ASP A 48 -1.47 -4.93 14.14
N MET A 49 -0.82 -4.35 15.16
CA MET A 49 0.59 -3.92 15.09
C MET A 49 1.59 -5.10 14.97
N GLU A 50 1.23 -6.30 15.41
CA GLU A 50 2.09 -7.49 15.26
C GLU A 50 2.10 -8.04 13.82
N LEU A 51 1.18 -7.60 12.95
CA LEU A 51 1.09 -8.11 11.57
C LEU A 51 2.36 -7.84 10.75
N LEU A 52 2.85 -6.61 10.74
CA LEU A 52 4.02 -6.27 9.92
C LEU A 52 5.29 -7.01 10.38
N PRO A 53 5.61 -7.07 11.69
CA PRO A 53 6.69 -7.93 12.17
C PRO A 53 6.53 -9.39 11.75
N LEU A 54 5.33 -9.96 11.87
CA LEU A 54 5.03 -11.34 11.48
C LEU A 54 5.25 -11.56 9.97
N ILE A 55 4.69 -10.70 9.12
CA ILE A 55 4.83 -10.76 7.68
C ILE A 55 6.31 -10.64 7.27
N ALA A 56 7.06 -9.73 7.89
CA ALA A 56 8.49 -9.57 7.64
C ALA A 56 9.29 -10.82 8.04
N GLU A 57 9.06 -11.35 9.23
CA GLU A 57 9.78 -12.53 9.74
C GLU A 57 9.48 -13.80 8.95
N GLN A 58 8.25 -13.96 8.46
CA GLN A 58 7.85 -15.06 7.59
C GLN A 58 8.27 -14.85 6.13
N GLY A 59 8.74 -13.66 5.77
CA GLY A 59 9.18 -13.34 4.42
C GLY A 59 8.04 -13.31 3.39
N LEU A 60 6.82 -12.93 3.82
CA LEU A 60 5.65 -12.91 2.94
C LEU A 60 5.60 -11.69 2.00
N ALA A 61 6.41 -10.69 2.28
CA ALA A 61 6.58 -9.51 1.43
C ALA A 61 8.04 -9.05 1.44
N ASP A 62 8.45 -8.32 0.41
CA ASP A 62 9.83 -7.85 0.25
C ASP A 62 9.94 -6.36 0.59
N ALA A 63 9.11 -5.51 -0.01
CA ALA A 63 9.04 -4.10 0.33
C ALA A 63 7.75 -3.76 1.07
N CYS A 64 7.82 -2.73 1.91
CA CYS A 64 6.65 -2.17 2.58
C CYS A 64 6.81 -0.67 2.80
N LYS A 65 5.73 0.08 2.60
CA LYS A 65 5.65 1.52 2.86
C LYS A 65 4.28 1.86 3.46
N ASP A 66 4.26 2.62 4.54
CA ASP A 66 3.04 3.16 5.11
C ASP A 66 2.36 4.16 4.16
N ILE A 67 1.04 4.09 4.04
CA ILE A 67 0.26 5.09 3.28
C ILE A 67 0.15 6.34 4.14
N SER A 68 0.85 7.39 3.72
CA SER A 68 0.96 8.66 4.45
C SER A 68 0.10 9.76 3.80
N GLN A 69 0.30 11.02 4.19
CA GLN A 69 -0.47 12.17 3.73
C GLN A 69 -0.48 12.39 2.21
N ALA A 70 0.45 11.78 1.49
CA ALA A 70 0.44 11.78 0.03
C ALA A 70 -0.64 10.85 -0.58
N GLY A 71 -1.40 10.15 0.26
CA GLY A 71 -2.39 9.18 -0.16
C GLY A 71 -1.79 7.94 -0.82
N LEU A 72 -2.64 7.09 -1.38
CA LEU A 72 -2.20 5.83 -1.99
C LEU A 72 -1.27 6.05 -3.18
N LEU A 73 -1.62 6.95 -4.10
CA LEU A 73 -0.82 7.17 -5.31
C LEU A 73 0.51 7.86 -5.01
N GLY A 74 0.52 8.89 -4.14
CA GLY A 74 1.77 9.54 -3.75
C GLY A 74 2.70 8.61 -2.96
N THR A 75 2.14 7.75 -2.09
CA THR A 75 2.92 6.71 -1.39
C THR A 75 3.48 5.68 -2.38
N SER A 76 2.70 5.32 -3.42
CA SER A 76 3.21 4.46 -4.50
C SER A 76 4.41 5.09 -5.20
N ILE A 77 4.34 6.40 -5.55
CA ILE A 77 5.48 7.10 -6.14
C ILE A 77 6.71 7.04 -5.23
N MET A 78 6.55 7.27 -3.91
CA MET A 78 7.66 7.18 -2.96
C MET A 78 8.30 5.79 -2.93
N LEU A 79 7.49 4.73 -2.92
CA LEU A 79 7.97 3.34 -2.95
C LEU A 79 8.74 3.05 -4.24
N LEU A 80 8.19 3.48 -5.38
CA LEU A 80 8.77 3.26 -6.70
C LEU A 80 10.06 4.06 -6.90
N GLU A 81 10.10 5.31 -6.46
CA GLU A 81 11.29 6.16 -6.51
C GLU A 81 12.42 5.55 -5.68
N SER A 82 12.13 5.14 -4.44
CA SER A 82 13.10 4.50 -3.56
C SER A 82 13.64 3.18 -4.12
N SER A 83 12.80 2.41 -4.82
CA SER A 83 13.15 1.11 -5.40
C SER A 83 13.63 1.19 -6.85
N GLN A 84 13.66 2.38 -7.48
CA GLN A 84 14.10 2.61 -8.86
C GLN A 84 13.32 1.78 -9.91
N CYS A 85 12.00 1.63 -9.70
CA CYS A 85 11.10 0.87 -10.57
C CYS A 85 9.84 1.68 -10.90
N GLY A 86 8.92 1.10 -11.66
CA GLY A 86 7.59 1.63 -11.95
C GLY A 86 6.50 0.67 -11.50
N ALA A 87 5.25 1.02 -11.79
CA ALA A 87 4.11 0.14 -11.53
C ALA A 87 2.95 0.39 -12.48
N ARG A 88 2.08 -0.62 -12.60
CA ARG A 88 0.74 -0.50 -13.14
C ARG A 88 -0.25 -0.79 -12.04
N ILE A 89 -1.09 0.18 -11.69
CA ILE A 89 -2.13 0.06 -10.67
C ILE A 89 -3.48 0.04 -11.36
N ASN A 90 -4.30 -0.97 -11.05
CA ASN A 90 -5.68 -1.05 -11.48
C ASN A 90 -6.58 -0.58 -10.33
N LEU A 91 -7.22 0.59 -10.50
CA LEU A 91 -8.10 1.19 -9.48
C LEU A 91 -9.37 0.35 -9.26
N ASP A 92 -9.81 -0.44 -10.25
CA ASP A 92 -10.97 -1.32 -10.07
C ASP A 92 -10.69 -2.48 -9.09
N GLN A 93 -9.41 -2.74 -8.77
CA GLN A 93 -8.98 -3.74 -7.79
C GLN A 93 -8.70 -3.14 -6.41
N LEU A 94 -8.73 -1.83 -6.28
CA LEU A 94 -8.53 -1.17 -4.98
C LEU A 94 -9.82 -1.29 -4.16
N PRO A 95 -9.81 -2.00 -3.02
CA PRO A 95 -10.96 -2.04 -2.15
C PRO A 95 -11.19 -0.68 -1.52
N GLU A 96 -12.43 -0.19 -1.57
CA GLU A 96 -12.85 1.05 -0.93
C GLU A 96 -13.89 0.78 0.17
N PRO A 97 -13.90 1.56 1.26
CA PRO A 97 -14.93 1.45 2.26
C PRO A 97 -16.28 1.89 1.68
N PRO A 98 -17.41 1.33 2.15
CA PRO A 98 -18.74 1.78 1.73
C PRO A 98 -18.93 3.29 1.92
N GLN A 99 -19.55 3.96 0.95
CA GLN A 99 -19.91 5.39 0.98
C GLN A 99 -18.72 6.38 0.94
N VAL A 100 -17.52 5.90 0.64
CA VAL A 100 -16.37 6.75 0.37
C VAL A 100 -16.17 6.85 -1.14
N SER A 101 -15.92 8.05 -1.66
CA SER A 101 -15.61 8.21 -3.08
C SER A 101 -14.19 7.71 -3.37
N MET A 102 -13.95 7.14 -4.56
CA MET A 102 -12.60 6.75 -4.99
C MET A 102 -11.62 7.93 -4.92
N ALA A 103 -12.05 9.14 -5.27
CA ALA A 103 -11.20 10.33 -5.23
C ALA A 103 -10.72 10.64 -3.80
N ASP A 104 -11.63 10.63 -2.82
CA ASP A 104 -11.27 10.86 -1.42
C ASP A 104 -10.41 9.71 -0.88
N TRP A 105 -10.71 8.46 -1.30
CA TRP A 105 -9.98 7.27 -0.88
C TRP A 105 -8.54 7.26 -1.36
N LEU A 106 -8.30 7.67 -2.61
CA LEU A 106 -6.95 7.80 -3.16
C LEU A 106 -6.10 8.85 -2.43
N CYS A 107 -6.75 9.88 -1.87
CA CYS A 107 -6.11 10.93 -1.08
C CYS A 107 -6.05 10.63 0.42
N ALA A 108 -6.75 9.59 0.90
CA ALA A 108 -6.80 9.23 2.31
C ALA A 108 -5.42 8.80 2.85
N PHE A 109 -5.16 9.16 4.11
CA PHE A 109 -4.02 8.64 4.87
C PHE A 109 -4.55 7.88 6.10
N PRO A 110 -4.62 6.55 6.00
CA PRO A 110 -5.22 5.72 7.03
C PRO A 110 -4.30 5.51 8.23
N SER A 111 -4.86 5.45 9.43
CA SER A 111 -4.13 5.13 10.67
C SER A 111 -3.52 3.72 10.67
N PHE A 112 -4.02 2.82 9.83
CA PHE A 112 -3.42 1.54 9.47
C PHE A 112 -3.62 1.32 7.97
N GLY A 113 -2.56 1.54 7.20
CA GLY A 113 -2.57 1.33 5.75
C GLY A 113 -1.16 1.21 5.20
N TYR A 114 -0.94 0.21 4.35
CA TYR A 114 0.37 -0.13 3.82
C TYR A 114 0.30 -0.55 2.36
N LEU A 115 1.33 -0.20 1.62
CA LEU A 115 1.67 -0.80 0.33
C LEU A 115 2.78 -1.83 0.56
N LEU A 116 2.59 -3.03 0.02
CA LEU A 116 3.57 -4.12 0.11
C LEU A 116 3.84 -4.69 -1.28
N THR A 117 5.01 -5.29 -1.47
CA THR A 117 5.30 -6.07 -2.67
C THR A 117 5.57 -7.52 -2.33
N THR A 118 5.05 -8.43 -3.15
CA THR A 118 5.18 -9.88 -2.98
C THR A 118 5.20 -10.57 -4.34
N ASP A 119 5.41 -11.87 -4.37
CA ASP A 119 5.24 -12.71 -5.56
C ASP A 119 3.92 -13.50 -5.54
N GLU A 120 3.62 -14.18 -6.64
CA GLU A 120 2.39 -14.99 -6.79
C GLU A 120 2.29 -16.13 -5.78
N GLN A 121 3.42 -16.72 -5.37
CA GLN A 121 3.43 -17.88 -4.47
C GLN A 121 3.09 -17.48 -3.04
N ARG A 122 3.56 -16.31 -2.61
CA ARG A 122 3.36 -15.78 -1.26
C ARG A 122 2.07 -14.97 -1.10
N LEU A 123 1.50 -14.48 -2.20
CA LEU A 123 0.31 -13.62 -2.20
C LEU A 123 -0.87 -14.21 -1.40
N PRO A 124 -1.30 -15.47 -1.58
CA PRO A 124 -2.44 -16.02 -0.86
C PRO A 124 -2.24 -15.96 0.65
N GLN A 125 -1.06 -16.36 1.15
CA GLN A 125 -0.75 -16.35 2.58
C GLN A 125 -0.66 -14.91 3.13
N LEU A 126 -0.12 -13.97 2.35
CA LEU A 126 -0.08 -12.56 2.72
C LEU A 126 -1.49 -11.99 2.92
N LEU A 127 -2.40 -12.23 1.97
CA LEU A 127 -3.79 -11.77 2.05
C LEU A 127 -4.53 -12.41 3.23
N GLU A 128 -4.36 -13.72 3.45
CA GLU A 128 -4.96 -14.45 4.57
C GLU A 128 -4.47 -13.90 5.92
N THR A 129 -3.19 -13.55 6.03
CA THR A 129 -2.61 -12.98 7.25
C THR A 129 -3.29 -11.66 7.63
N PHE A 130 -3.58 -10.78 6.68
CA PHE A 130 -4.36 -9.56 6.93
C PHE A 130 -5.83 -9.87 7.22
N ALA A 131 -6.45 -10.76 6.45
CA ALA A 131 -7.85 -11.15 6.60
C ALA A 131 -8.14 -11.74 7.99
N ALA A 132 -7.23 -12.53 8.55
CA ALA A 132 -7.33 -13.09 9.90
C ALA A 132 -7.45 -12.01 11.00
N ARG A 133 -7.05 -10.78 10.71
CA ARG A 133 -7.21 -9.62 11.59
C ARG A 133 -8.34 -8.68 11.15
N GLY A 134 -9.13 -9.04 10.13
CA GLY A 134 -10.19 -8.20 9.58
C GLY A 134 -9.68 -6.95 8.88
N ILE A 135 -8.44 -6.98 8.39
CA ILE A 135 -7.86 -5.91 7.58
C ILE A 135 -8.04 -6.28 6.11
N THR A 136 -8.55 -5.34 5.34
CA THR A 136 -8.76 -5.53 3.90
C THR A 136 -7.44 -5.41 3.17
N ALA A 137 -7.07 -6.46 2.43
CA ALA A 137 -5.88 -6.46 1.59
C ALA A 137 -6.21 -7.00 0.20
N ALA A 138 -5.67 -6.36 -0.84
CA ALA A 138 -5.86 -6.78 -2.23
C ALA A 138 -4.63 -6.52 -3.09
N ALA A 139 -4.43 -7.37 -4.09
CA ALA A 139 -3.49 -7.11 -5.18
C ALA A 139 -4.09 -6.02 -6.08
N ILE A 140 -3.44 -4.86 -6.13
CA ILE A 140 -3.92 -3.70 -6.86
C ILE A 140 -3.12 -3.41 -8.13
N GLY A 141 -2.07 -4.16 -8.39
CA GLY A 141 -1.22 -3.94 -9.56
C GLY A 141 0.08 -4.73 -9.53
N ASN A 142 0.99 -4.38 -10.44
CA ASN A 142 2.27 -5.04 -10.61
C ASN A 142 3.41 -4.02 -10.70
N ILE A 143 4.57 -4.38 -10.16
CA ILE A 143 5.81 -3.62 -10.28
C ILE A 143 6.43 -3.90 -11.66
N THR A 144 6.89 -2.85 -12.33
CA THR A 144 7.47 -2.91 -13.67
C THR A 144 8.93 -2.42 -13.68
N ASP A 145 9.66 -2.74 -14.73
CA ASP A 145 11.03 -2.28 -14.99
C ASP A 145 11.09 -0.85 -15.57
N SER A 146 9.93 -0.29 -15.98
CA SER A 146 9.83 1.12 -16.34
C SER A 146 9.90 1.98 -15.08
N ARG A 147 10.29 3.25 -15.21
CA ARG A 147 10.21 4.22 -14.10
C ARG A 147 8.95 5.08 -14.21
N ILE A 148 7.83 4.46 -14.57
CA ILE A 148 6.55 5.12 -14.79
C ILE A 148 5.50 4.49 -13.89
N LEU A 149 4.72 5.33 -13.19
CA LEU A 149 3.48 4.91 -12.58
C LEU A 149 2.34 5.09 -13.57
N GLN A 150 1.76 3.96 -13.99
CA GLN A 150 0.53 3.92 -14.79
C GLN A 150 -0.64 3.54 -13.90
N ILE A 151 -1.79 4.14 -14.16
CA ILE A 151 -3.05 3.79 -13.51
C ILE A 151 -4.08 3.40 -14.57
N SER A 152 -4.95 2.46 -14.25
CA SER A 152 -6.09 2.08 -15.08
C SER A 152 -7.37 2.09 -14.28
N GLN A 153 -8.49 2.41 -14.95
CA GLN A 153 -9.85 2.29 -14.43
C GLN A 153 -10.79 1.96 -15.60
N GLY A 154 -11.52 0.86 -15.48
CA GLY A 154 -12.28 0.32 -16.61
C GLY A 154 -11.37 0.06 -17.82
N ASN A 155 -11.71 0.68 -18.96
CA ASN A 155 -10.91 0.58 -20.17
C ASN A 155 -9.93 1.75 -20.40
N ALA A 156 -9.82 2.65 -19.43
CA ALA A 156 -8.94 3.82 -19.54
C ALA A 156 -7.60 3.55 -18.84
N GLU A 157 -6.51 3.96 -19.48
CA GLU A 157 -5.16 3.89 -18.93
C GLU A 157 -4.53 5.29 -18.98
N TYR A 158 -3.78 5.64 -17.93
CA TYR A 158 -3.14 6.95 -17.79
C TYR A 158 -1.70 6.79 -17.30
N LYS A 159 -0.78 7.53 -17.92
CA LYS A 159 0.53 7.78 -17.32
C LYS A 159 0.32 8.79 -16.19
N PHE A 160 0.42 8.36 -14.95
CA PHE A 160 0.17 9.20 -13.79
C PHE A 160 1.41 9.96 -13.35
N TYR A 161 2.58 9.29 -13.34
CA TYR A 161 3.84 9.91 -12.92
C TYR A 161 5.02 9.32 -13.67
N ASP A 162 6.01 10.17 -13.99
CA ASP A 162 7.19 9.79 -14.75
C ASP A 162 8.46 10.07 -13.93
N LEU A 163 9.02 9.01 -13.33
CA LEU A 163 10.23 9.06 -12.52
C LEU A 163 11.52 9.24 -13.32
N TYR A 164 11.46 9.28 -14.67
CA TYR A 164 12.60 9.70 -15.49
C TYR A 164 12.77 11.22 -15.51
N THR A 165 11.66 11.95 -15.40
CA THR A 165 11.63 13.42 -15.51
C THR A 165 11.41 14.12 -14.19
N ASP A 166 10.69 13.46 -13.26
CA ASP A 166 10.22 14.06 -12.03
C ASP A 166 10.67 13.26 -10.81
N SER A 167 10.97 13.95 -9.73
CA SER A 167 11.30 13.37 -8.44
C SER A 167 10.35 13.92 -7.39
N LEU A 168 9.76 13.04 -6.58
CA LEU A 168 8.85 13.43 -5.50
C LEU A 168 9.60 13.67 -4.18
N THR A 169 10.53 12.78 -3.85
CA THR A 169 11.26 12.80 -2.58
C THR A 169 12.70 13.30 -2.73
N GLY A 170 13.25 13.25 -3.93
CA GLY A 170 14.65 13.55 -4.21
C GLY A 170 15.63 12.43 -3.81
N PHE A 171 15.11 11.27 -3.38
CA PHE A 171 15.93 10.07 -3.12
C PHE A 171 16.28 9.35 -4.44
N CYS A 172 16.85 10.06 -5.37
CA CYS A 172 17.47 9.46 -6.55
C CYS A 172 18.86 8.94 -6.17
N ARG A 173 19.07 7.63 -6.31
CA ARG A 173 20.42 7.05 -6.26
C ARG A 173 21.09 7.14 -7.62
#